data_45c7ab39fe96d311cffdca4e20bf176b
#
_entry.id   45c7ab39fe96d311cffdca4e20bf176b
#
_cell.length_a   1.000
_cell.length_b   1.000
_cell.length_c   1.000
_cell.angle_alpha   90.00
_cell.angle_beta   90.00
_cell.angle_gamma   90.00
#
_symmetry.space_group_name_H-M   'P 1'
#
loop_
_entity.id
_entity.type
_entity.pdbx_description
1 polymer ?
#
loop_
_entity_poly.entity_id
_entity_poly.type
_entity_poly.pdbx_seq_one_letter_code
_entity_poly.pdbx_strand_id
1 'polypeptide(L)'
;LDFLIQYQWEIFIAAEILSFACLIGFGVVRYLLDKRQLSSTFLLLFIVFLVIEAMLALLLYNKTGEIETFQIVVMIFLLYACTFGILDFKKLDRWMRMKIGKWRGVELLTPKDREKMARQKDPRYIAKKYRMSSMIHLFVFVVIQAAFWIYGTSGLGQIIDYMQDLSWIGTENVAETPYANEVLYRVSLIWGIVFVVDFIWSWSYTFFPAKEKGSSF
;
A
#
# COMPACT_ATOMS: atom_id res chain seq x y z
N LEU A 1 -7.33 9.21 -27.49
CA LEU A 1 -6.30 8.52 -26.68
C LEU A 1 -5.17 9.46 -26.26
N ASP A 2 -4.77 10.41 -27.14
CA ASP A 2 -3.72 11.40 -26.85
C ASP A 2 -4.10 12.30 -25.65
N PHE A 3 -5.39 12.63 -25.52
CA PHE A 3 -5.93 13.29 -24.33
C PHE A 3 -5.65 12.50 -23.03
N LEU A 4 -5.81 11.16 -23.04
CA LEU A 4 -5.56 10.33 -21.85
C LEU A 4 -4.08 10.32 -21.46
N ILE A 5 -3.16 10.34 -22.43
CA ILE A 5 -1.72 10.42 -22.18
C ILE A 5 -1.36 11.79 -21.61
N GLN A 6 -1.90 12.86 -22.23
CA GLN A 6 -1.59 14.22 -21.81
C GLN A 6 -2.06 14.52 -20.38
N TYR A 7 -3.22 13.98 -19.97
CA TYR A 7 -3.86 14.26 -18.68
C TYR A 7 -3.86 13.04 -17.73
N GLN A 8 -2.95 12.08 -17.93
CA GLN A 8 -2.93 10.84 -17.13
C GLN A 8 -2.79 11.08 -15.61
N TRP A 9 -1.97 12.04 -15.21
CA TRP A 9 -1.75 12.38 -13.82
C TRP A 9 -2.94 13.10 -13.20
N GLU A 10 -3.55 14.03 -13.94
CA GLU A 10 -4.74 14.76 -13.49
C GLU A 10 -5.93 13.81 -13.31
N ILE A 11 -6.11 12.87 -14.24
CA ILE A 11 -7.16 11.83 -14.15
C ILE A 11 -6.91 10.93 -12.93
N PHE A 12 -5.68 10.49 -12.73
CA PHE A 12 -5.31 9.66 -11.58
C PHE A 12 -5.56 10.40 -10.26
N ILE A 13 -5.07 11.63 -10.11
CA ILE A 13 -5.27 12.44 -8.90
C ILE A 13 -6.77 12.69 -8.65
N ALA A 14 -7.54 12.97 -9.69
CA ALA A 14 -8.98 13.15 -9.57
C ALA A 14 -9.68 11.85 -9.11
N ALA A 15 -9.30 10.70 -9.67
CA ALA A 15 -9.84 9.40 -9.27
C ALA A 15 -9.50 9.07 -7.80
N GLU A 16 -8.26 9.33 -7.36
CA GLU A 16 -7.84 9.13 -5.96
C GLU A 16 -8.62 10.04 -4.99
N ILE A 17 -8.81 11.32 -5.33
CA ILE A 17 -9.62 12.24 -4.52
C ILE A 17 -11.06 11.73 -4.41
N LEU A 18 -11.67 11.28 -5.52
CA LEU A 18 -13.02 10.75 -5.54
C LEU A 18 -13.10 9.42 -4.77
N SER A 19 -12.11 8.54 -4.89
CA SER A 19 -11.98 7.30 -4.12
C SER A 19 -11.96 7.58 -2.62
N PHE A 20 -11.15 8.55 -2.18
CA PHE A 20 -11.09 8.96 -0.79
C PHE A 20 -12.41 9.58 -0.30
N ALA A 21 -13.05 10.41 -1.11
CA ALA A 21 -14.37 10.97 -0.82
C ALA A 21 -15.44 9.87 -0.68
N CYS A 22 -15.37 8.81 -1.49
CA CYS A 22 -16.24 7.64 -1.37
C CYS A 22 -16.03 6.91 -0.04
N LEU A 23 -14.80 6.74 0.44
CA LEU A 23 -14.53 6.12 1.75
C LEU A 23 -15.10 6.96 2.91
N ILE A 24 -14.95 8.27 2.85
CA ILE A 24 -15.57 9.18 3.84
C ILE A 24 -17.11 9.09 3.74
N GLY A 25 -17.66 9.18 2.53
CA GLY A 25 -19.10 9.07 2.26
C GLY A 25 -19.69 7.77 2.79
N PHE A 26 -19.00 6.64 2.57
CA PHE A 26 -19.36 5.36 3.16
C PHE A 26 -19.55 5.48 4.69
N GLY A 27 -18.59 6.06 5.41
CA GLY A 27 -18.65 6.19 6.86
C GLY A 27 -19.77 7.12 7.34
N VAL A 28 -19.90 8.28 6.69
CA VAL A 28 -20.96 9.25 7.01
C VAL A 28 -22.35 8.64 6.80
N VAL A 29 -22.61 8.08 5.63
CA VAL A 29 -23.91 7.52 5.27
C VAL A 29 -24.26 6.32 6.15
N ARG A 30 -23.27 5.48 6.49
CA ARG A 30 -23.47 4.28 7.29
C ARG A 30 -23.72 4.57 8.76
N TYR A 31 -22.98 5.50 9.34
CA TYR A 31 -22.96 5.70 10.81
C TYR A 31 -23.66 6.96 11.27
N LEU A 32 -23.78 8.01 10.43
CA LEU A 32 -24.53 9.21 10.75
C LEU A 32 -25.97 9.13 10.26
N LEU A 33 -26.19 8.66 9.03
CA LEU A 33 -27.51 8.61 8.40
C LEU A 33 -28.21 7.25 8.58
N ASP A 34 -27.48 6.24 9.08
CA ASP A 34 -27.94 4.83 9.27
C ASP A 34 -28.50 4.17 8.00
N LYS A 35 -28.07 4.64 6.82
CA LYS A 35 -28.50 4.12 5.50
C LYS A 35 -27.50 3.09 4.96
N ARG A 36 -27.61 1.84 5.44
CA ARG A 36 -26.64 0.76 5.11
C ARG A 36 -26.57 0.43 3.61
N GLN A 37 -27.70 0.41 2.90
CA GLN A 37 -27.71 0.11 1.46
C GLN A 37 -26.99 1.21 0.66
N LEU A 38 -27.28 2.48 0.96
CA LEU A 38 -26.64 3.61 0.30
C LEU A 38 -25.13 3.65 0.60
N SER A 39 -24.71 3.27 1.80
CA SER A 39 -23.28 3.19 2.12
C SER A 39 -22.52 2.16 1.27
N SER A 40 -23.17 1.03 0.94
CA SER A 40 -22.55 0.01 0.08
C SER A 40 -22.32 0.53 -1.34
N THR A 41 -23.13 1.47 -1.84
CA THR A 41 -22.92 2.12 -3.14
C THR A 41 -21.61 2.93 -3.14
N PHE A 42 -21.30 3.63 -2.06
CA PHE A 42 -20.02 4.35 -1.95
C PHE A 42 -18.81 3.40 -1.97
N LEU A 43 -18.92 2.23 -1.34
CA LEU A 43 -17.87 1.22 -1.42
C LEU A 43 -17.71 0.64 -2.83
N LEU A 44 -18.83 0.42 -3.53
CA LEU A 44 -18.80 -0.03 -4.92
C LEU A 44 -18.15 1.04 -5.82
N LEU A 45 -18.50 2.31 -5.66
CA LEU A 45 -17.86 3.42 -6.40
C LEU A 45 -16.35 3.48 -6.16
N PHE A 46 -15.91 3.30 -4.92
CA PHE A 46 -14.48 3.20 -4.60
C PHE A 46 -13.79 2.10 -5.42
N ILE A 47 -14.39 0.91 -5.49
CA ILE A 47 -13.83 -0.20 -6.29
C ILE A 47 -13.83 0.14 -7.79
N VAL A 48 -14.88 0.80 -8.28
CA VAL A 48 -14.97 1.24 -9.68
C VAL A 48 -13.82 2.19 -10.03
N PHE A 49 -13.48 3.16 -9.17
CA PHE A 49 -12.34 4.06 -9.41
C PHE A 49 -11.02 3.29 -9.48
N LEU A 50 -10.76 2.33 -8.58
CA LEU A 50 -9.57 1.48 -8.66
C LEU A 50 -9.49 0.71 -9.98
N VAL A 51 -10.63 0.19 -10.47
CA VAL A 51 -10.68 -0.50 -11.77
C VAL A 51 -10.38 0.46 -12.93
N ILE A 52 -10.92 1.69 -12.88
CA ILE A 52 -10.64 2.73 -13.90
C ILE A 52 -9.15 3.05 -13.95
N GLU A 53 -8.49 3.21 -12.81
CA GLU A 53 -7.05 3.47 -12.72
C GLU A 53 -6.23 2.30 -13.30
N ALA A 54 -6.59 1.05 -12.97
CA ALA A 54 -5.96 -0.13 -13.53
C ALA A 54 -6.11 -0.20 -15.06
N MET A 55 -7.31 0.09 -15.56
CA MET A 55 -7.57 0.12 -17.00
C MET A 55 -6.80 1.24 -17.70
N LEU A 56 -6.72 2.43 -17.09
CA LEU A 56 -5.95 3.55 -17.63
C LEU A 56 -4.47 3.18 -17.76
N ALA A 57 -3.86 2.62 -16.71
CA ALA A 57 -2.48 2.18 -16.73
C ALA A 57 -2.22 1.13 -17.82
N LEU A 58 -3.12 0.15 -17.98
CA LEU A 58 -3.03 -0.90 -19.00
C LEU A 58 -3.18 -0.34 -20.42
N LEU A 59 -4.12 0.58 -20.64
CA LEU A 59 -4.32 1.23 -21.96
C LEU A 59 -3.11 2.05 -22.37
N LEU A 60 -2.51 2.78 -21.43
CA LEU A 60 -1.30 3.56 -21.69
C LEU A 60 -0.11 2.65 -22.00
N TYR A 61 0.11 1.58 -21.25
CA TYR A 61 1.14 0.58 -21.53
C TYR A 61 0.96 -0.03 -22.93
N ASN A 62 -0.25 -0.44 -23.29
CA ASN A 62 -0.51 -1.02 -24.61
C ASN A 62 -0.25 -0.04 -25.77
N LYS A 63 -0.32 1.27 -25.51
CA LYS A 63 -0.07 2.30 -26.53
C LYS A 63 1.41 2.69 -26.63
N THR A 64 2.09 2.85 -25.48
CA THR A 64 3.49 3.28 -25.44
C THR A 64 4.47 2.12 -25.64
N GLY A 65 4.09 0.90 -25.21
CA GLY A 65 4.97 -0.26 -25.16
C GLY A 65 6.03 -0.20 -24.06
N GLU A 66 6.06 0.88 -23.29
CA GLU A 66 7.05 1.13 -22.24
C GLU A 66 6.39 1.25 -20.86
N ILE A 67 7.13 0.82 -19.84
CA ILE A 67 6.72 0.99 -18.44
C ILE A 67 7.26 2.33 -17.96
N GLU A 68 6.37 3.31 -17.83
CA GLU A 68 6.67 4.63 -17.31
C GLU A 68 6.38 4.74 -15.80
N THR A 69 6.78 5.85 -15.19
CA THR A 69 6.53 6.13 -13.76
C THR A 69 5.05 6.02 -13.40
N PHE A 70 4.16 6.46 -14.29
CA PHE A 70 2.70 6.39 -14.06
C PHE A 70 2.23 4.95 -13.83
N GLN A 71 2.58 4.01 -14.71
CA GLN A 71 2.16 2.61 -14.59
C GLN A 71 2.70 1.97 -13.30
N ILE A 72 3.92 2.32 -12.89
CA ILE A 72 4.51 1.81 -11.65
C ILE A 72 3.75 2.34 -10.43
N VAL A 73 3.44 3.63 -10.39
CA VAL A 73 2.67 4.24 -9.29
C VAL A 73 1.31 3.57 -9.16
N VAL A 74 0.55 3.45 -10.26
CA VAL A 74 -0.76 2.79 -10.25
C VAL A 74 -0.63 1.32 -9.81
N MET A 75 0.38 0.60 -10.29
CA MET A 75 0.63 -0.80 -9.89
C MET A 75 0.87 -0.92 -8.38
N ILE A 76 1.69 -0.03 -7.80
CA ILE A 76 1.95 -0.01 -6.35
C ILE A 76 0.65 0.24 -5.57
N PHE A 77 -0.17 1.20 -6.00
CA PHE A 77 -1.47 1.49 -5.39
C PHE A 77 -2.42 0.30 -5.44
N LEU A 78 -2.53 -0.37 -6.58
CA LEU A 78 -3.37 -1.56 -6.74
C LEU A 78 -2.89 -2.72 -5.87
N LEU A 79 -1.58 -2.99 -5.83
CA LEU A 79 -1.00 -4.01 -4.96
C LEU A 79 -1.28 -3.69 -3.49
N TYR A 80 -1.12 -2.44 -3.07
CA TYR A 80 -1.45 -2.00 -1.73
C TYR A 80 -2.95 -2.19 -1.43
N ALA A 81 -3.84 -1.76 -2.31
CA ALA A 81 -5.28 -1.90 -2.15
C ALA A 81 -5.71 -3.38 -2.01
N CYS A 82 -5.15 -4.27 -2.83
CA CYS A 82 -5.45 -5.70 -2.80
C CYS A 82 -4.90 -6.41 -1.56
N THR A 83 -3.73 -5.99 -1.05
CA THR A 83 -3.04 -6.67 0.06
C THR A 83 -3.44 -6.08 1.41
N PHE A 84 -3.25 -4.79 1.60
CA PHE A 84 -3.45 -4.09 2.86
C PHE A 84 -4.76 -3.32 2.95
N GLY A 85 -5.34 -2.91 1.80
CA GLY A 85 -6.52 -2.06 1.75
C GLY A 85 -7.72 -2.62 2.52
N ILE A 86 -7.97 -3.93 2.46
CA ILE A 86 -9.06 -4.59 3.22
C ILE A 86 -8.82 -4.48 4.73
N LEU A 87 -7.58 -4.62 5.18
CA LEU A 87 -7.23 -4.53 6.61
C LEU A 87 -7.35 -3.11 7.11
N ASP A 88 -6.88 -2.15 6.33
CA ASP A 88 -6.94 -0.73 6.65
C ASP A 88 -8.39 -0.21 6.59
N PHE A 89 -9.18 -0.67 5.62
CA PHE A 89 -10.61 -0.39 5.59
C PHE A 89 -11.32 -0.87 6.85
N LYS A 90 -11.05 -2.10 7.32
CA LYS A 90 -11.61 -2.62 8.59
C LYS A 90 -11.13 -1.81 9.81
N LYS A 91 -9.92 -1.26 9.77
CA LYS A 91 -9.37 -0.39 10.82
C LYS A 91 -10.06 0.99 10.81
N LEU A 92 -10.23 1.57 9.62
CA LEU A 92 -10.94 2.82 9.40
C LEU A 92 -12.40 2.70 9.83
N ASP A 93 -13.10 1.62 9.45
CA ASP A 93 -14.48 1.33 9.83
C ASP A 93 -14.65 1.28 11.37
N ARG A 94 -13.75 0.58 12.09
CA ARG A 94 -13.77 0.56 13.57
C ARG A 94 -13.51 1.94 14.18
N TRP A 95 -12.56 2.69 13.60
CA TRP A 95 -12.26 4.03 14.06
C TRP A 95 -13.46 4.97 13.88
N MET A 96 -14.14 4.90 12.74
CA MET A 96 -15.36 5.67 12.50
C MET A 96 -16.48 5.30 13.48
N ARG A 97 -16.73 4.00 13.72
CA ARG A 97 -17.70 3.53 14.72
C ARG A 97 -17.38 4.09 16.10
N MET A 98 -16.12 4.07 16.50
CA MET A 98 -15.70 4.62 17.81
C MET A 98 -15.95 6.13 17.90
N LYS A 99 -15.54 6.89 16.87
CA LYS A 99 -15.65 8.36 16.87
C LYS A 99 -17.10 8.82 16.77
N ILE A 100 -17.85 8.27 15.85
CA ILE A 100 -19.25 8.63 15.61
C ILE A 100 -20.14 8.12 16.76
N GLY A 101 -19.88 6.92 17.28
CA GLY A 101 -20.57 6.40 18.46
C GLY A 101 -20.40 7.31 19.67
N LYS A 102 -19.16 7.75 19.93
CA LYS A 102 -18.89 8.72 21.02
C LYS A 102 -19.61 10.05 20.81
N TRP A 103 -19.65 10.55 19.57
CA TRP A 103 -20.32 11.81 19.25
C TRP A 103 -21.85 11.71 19.36
N ARG A 104 -22.45 10.57 18.98
CA ARG A 104 -23.90 10.32 19.08
C ARG A 104 -24.35 9.83 20.46
N GLY A 105 -23.44 9.56 21.40
CA GLY A 105 -23.76 8.95 22.69
C GLY A 105 -24.26 7.49 22.58
N VAL A 106 -24.00 6.82 21.44
CA VAL A 106 -24.47 5.44 21.17
C VAL A 106 -23.27 4.50 20.99
N GLU A 107 -23.35 3.31 21.54
CA GLU A 107 -22.31 2.32 21.37
C GLU A 107 -22.43 1.58 20.02
N LEU A 108 -21.55 1.92 19.08
CA LEU A 108 -21.49 1.30 17.75
C LEU A 108 -20.42 0.21 17.64
N LEU A 109 -19.53 0.06 18.66
CA LEU A 109 -18.49 -0.97 18.67
C LEU A 109 -19.05 -2.32 19.08
N THR A 110 -18.70 -3.36 18.34
CA THR A 110 -19.03 -4.73 18.73
C THR A 110 -18.06 -5.23 19.82
N PRO A 111 -18.44 -6.26 20.61
CA PRO A 111 -17.53 -6.89 21.58
C PRO A 111 -16.21 -7.35 20.93
N LYS A 112 -16.28 -7.89 19.70
CA LYS A 112 -15.09 -8.30 18.92
C LYS A 112 -14.20 -7.10 18.54
N ASP A 113 -14.78 -5.94 18.27
CA ASP A 113 -14.00 -4.74 17.96
C ASP A 113 -13.24 -4.26 19.20
N ARG A 114 -13.89 -4.28 20.38
CA ARG A 114 -13.25 -3.94 21.68
C ARG A 114 -12.09 -4.88 22.00
N GLU A 115 -12.30 -6.20 21.83
CA GLU A 115 -11.25 -7.18 22.05
C GLU A 115 -10.04 -6.93 21.11
N LYS A 116 -10.29 -6.68 19.82
CA LYS A 116 -9.22 -6.34 18.87
C LYS A 116 -8.47 -5.06 19.25
N MET A 117 -9.21 -4.03 19.71
CA MET A 117 -8.59 -2.78 20.15
C MET A 117 -7.78 -2.97 21.44
N ALA A 118 -8.25 -3.83 22.37
CA ALA A 118 -7.50 -4.20 23.57
C ALA A 118 -6.22 -4.95 23.23
N ARG A 119 -6.28 -5.94 22.32
CA ARG A 119 -5.09 -6.67 21.84
C ARG A 119 -4.07 -5.76 21.14
N GLN A 120 -4.52 -4.68 20.49
CA GLN A 120 -3.62 -3.70 19.88
C GLN A 120 -2.86 -2.82 20.89
N LYS A 121 -3.15 -2.95 22.19
CA LYS A 121 -2.38 -2.32 23.27
C LYS A 121 -1.34 -3.26 23.88
N ASP A 122 -1.43 -4.57 23.59
CA ASP A 122 -0.46 -5.56 24.06
C ASP A 122 0.85 -5.44 23.27
N PRO A 123 1.99 -5.15 23.94
CA PRO A 123 3.28 -5.00 23.28
C PRO A 123 3.72 -6.25 22.51
N ARG A 124 3.40 -7.43 23.01
CA ARG A 124 3.75 -8.72 22.36
C ARG A 124 2.95 -8.91 21.06
N TYR A 125 1.67 -8.56 21.09
CA TYR A 125 0.82 -8.59 19.89
C TYR A 125 1.29 -7.58 18.85
N ILE A 126 1.66 -6.36 19.27
CA ILE A 126 2.20 -5.31 18.40
C ILE A 126 3.49 -5.82 17.73
N ALA A 127 4.45 -6.31 18.50
CA ALA A 127 5.71 -6.83 17.98
C ALA A 127 5.50 -7.96 16.95
N LYS A 128 4.62 -8.93 17.28
CA LYS A 128 4.27 -10.02 16.34
C LYS A 128 3.66 -9.52 15.05
N LYS A 129 2.73 -8.53 15.15
CA LYS A 129 2.06 -7.94 14.00
C LYS A 129 3.05 -7.22 13.07
N TYR A 130 3.94 -6.40 13.64
CA TYR A 130 4.93 -5.66 12.85
C TYR A 130 5.94 -6.60 12.20
N ARG A 131 6.43 -7.65 12.89
CA ARG A 131 7.27 -8.67 12.26
C ARG A 131 6.58 -9.36 11.09
N MET A 132 5.31 -9.77 11.25
CA MET A 132 4.57 -10.40 10.17
C MET A 132 4.39 -9.46 8.98
N SER A 133 4.06 -8.18 9.22
CA SER A 133 3.96 -7.17 8.17
C SER A 133 5.28 -6.99 7.43
N SER A 134 6.39 -6.88 8.17
CA SER A 134 7.74 -6.75 7.61
C SER A 134 8.15 -7.98 6.79
N MET A 135 7.81 -9.20 7.23
CA MET A 135 8.09 -10.41 6.45
C MET A 135 7.28 -10.47 5.14
N ILE A 136 6.02 -10.01 5.16
CA ILE A 136 5.21 -9.89 3.95
C ILE A 136 5.82 -8.84 3.01
N HIS A 137 6.22 -7.69 3.54
CA HIS A 137 6.87 -6.64 2.75
C HIS A 137 8.19 -7.14 2.13
N LEU A 138 9.02 -7.85 2.91
CA LEU A 138 10.24 -8.49 2.42
C LEU A 138 9.93 -9.46 1.26
N PHE A 139 8.95 -10.33 1.43
CA PHE A 139 8.57 -11.29 0.39
C PHE A 139 8.13 -10.58 -0.90
N VAL A 140 7.22 -9.59 -0.78
CA VAL A 140 6.75 -8.80 -1.94
C VAL A 140 7.91 -8.06 -2.58
N PHE A 141 8.78 -7.42 -1.79
CA PHE A 141 9.96 -6.71 -2.29
C PHE A 141 10.87 -7.65 -3.08
N VAL A 142 11.24 -8.80 -2.52
CA VAL A 142 12.14 -9.76 -3.19
C VAL A 142 11.52 -10.28 -4.49
N VAL A 143 10.23 -10.63 -4.49
CA VAL A 143 9.54 -11.15 -5.69
C VAL A 143 9.51 -10.11 -6.82
N ILE A 144 9.19 -8.86 -6.48
CA ILE A 144 9.12 -7.80 -7.51
C ILE A 144 10.51 -7.41 -7.98
N GLN A 145 11.52 -7.32 -7.10
CA GLN A 145 12.90 -7.06 -7.50
C GLN A 145 13.44 -8.17 -8.41
N ALA A 146 13.16 -9.44 -8.08
CA ALA A 146 13.52 -10.56 -8.94
C ALA A 146 12.86 -10.47 -10.32
N ALA A 147 11.58 -10.08 -10.38
CA ALA A 147 10.89 -9.88 -11.66
C ALA A 147 11.52 -8.73 -12.48
N PHE A 148 11.87 -7.61 -11.84
CA PHE A 148 12.56 -6.50 -12.53
C PHE A 148 13.94 -6.91 -13.06
N TRP A 149 14.70 -7.68 -12.29
CA TRP A 149 16.02 -8.16 -12.72
C TRP A 149 15.92 -9.18 -13.84
N ILE A 150 14.95 -10.11 -13.80
CA ILE A 150 14.68 -11.05 -14.89
C ILE A 150 14.30 -10.31 -16.16
N TYR A 151 13.54 -9.23 -16.05
CA TYR A 151 13.14 -8.40 -17.18
C TYR A 151 14.32 -7.56 -17.74
N GLY A 152 15.23 -7.11 -16.87
CA GLY A 152 16.34 -6.21 -17.25
C GLY A 152 17.63 -6.92 -17.66
N THR A 153 17.76 -8.22 -17.39
CA THR A 153 19.00 -8.99 -17.67
C THR A 153 18.78 -10.06 -18.75
N SER A 154 19.87 -10.47 -19.39
CA SER A 154 19.84 -11.50 -20.44
C SER A 154 19.88 -12.94 -19.90
N GLY A 155 20.00 -13.14 -18.58
CA GLY A 155 19.99 -14.48 -17.96
C GLY A 155 20.53 -14.54 -16.54
N LEU A 156 20.44 -15.73 -15.95
CA LEU A 156 20.82 -15.98 -14.54
C LEU A 156 22.28 -15.65 -14.21
N GLY A 157 23.21 -15.85 -15.17
CA GLY A 157 24.63 -15.52 -14.98
C GLY A 157 24.83 -14.06 -14.66
N GLN A 158 24.23 -13.18 -15.46
CA GLN A 158 24.30 -11.72 -15.24
C GLN A 158 23.65 -11.28 -13.92
N ILE A 159 22.56 -11.95 -13.51
CA ILE A 159 21.94 -11.70 -12.19
C ILE A 159 22.93 -12.02 -11.07
N ILE A 160 23.65 -13.14 -11.17
CA ILE A 160 24.64 -13.55 -10.15
C ILE A 160 25.78 -12.53 -10.09
N ASP A 161 26.25 -12.03 -11.25
CA ASP A 161 27.30 -11.01 -11.31
C ASP A 161 26.86 -9.73 -10.58
N TYR A 162 25.65 -9.25 -10.82
CA TYR A 162 25.08 -8.08 -10.09
C TYR A 162 24.85 -8.33 -8.61
N MET A 163 24.63 -9.57 -8.17
CA MET A 163 24.55 -9.90 -6.75
C MET A 163 25.91 -9.92 -6.06
N GLN A 164 26.98 -10.23 -6.78
CA GLN A 164 28.35 -10.29 -6.27
C GLN A 164 29.02 -8.91 -6.26
N ASP A 165 28.75 -8.11 -7.28
CA ASP A 165 29.24 -6.74 -7.39
C ASP A 165 28.07 -5.74 -7.28
N LEU A 166 28.00 -5.06 -6.15
CA LEU A 166 26.96 -4.06 -5.84
C LEU A 166 27.36 -2.62 -6.24
N SER A 167 28.42 -2.45 -7.03
CA SER A 167 28.91 -1.14 -7.48
C SER A 167 27.89 -0.36 -8.33
N TRP A 168 26.93 -1.09 -8.92
CA TRP A 168 25.81 -0.50 -9.67
C TRP A 168 24.83 0.29 -8.80
N ILE A 169 24.83 0.09 -7.47
CA ILE A 169 23.91 0.80 -6.56
C ILE A 169 24.33 2.28 -6.47
N GLY A 170 23.47 3.16 -6.95
CA GLY A 170 23.73 4.61 -6.96
C GLY A 170 24.49 5.12 -8.18
N THR A 171 24.80 4.25 -9.18
CA THR A 171 25.34 4.72 -10.47
C THR A 171 24.33 5.59 -11.22
N GLU A 172 24.80 6.55 -11.98
CA GLU A 172 23.96 7.33 -12.90
C GLU A 172 23.72 6.61 -14.24
N ASN A 173 24.56 5.63 -14.56
CA ASN A 173 24.47 4.87 -15.80
C ASN A 173 23.60 3.63 -15.65
N VAL A 174 22.37 3.71 -16.10
CA VAL A 174 21.39 2.60 -16.00
C VAL A 174 21.84 1.34 -16.75
N ALA A 175 22.63 1.49 -17.82
CA ALA A 175 23.15 0.33 -18.57
C ALA A 175 24.10 -0.58 -17.74
N GLU A 176 24.62 -0.07 -16.61
CA GLU A 176 25.46 -0.81 -15.67
C GLU A 176 24.63 -1.45 -14.53
N THR A 177 23.32 -1.40 -14.59
CA THR A 177 22.41 -1.90 -13.55
C THR A 177 21.61 -3.11 -14.03
N PRO A 178 21.05 -3.92 -13.13
CA PRO A 178 20.20 -5.04 -13.50
C PRO A 178 18.79 -4.64 -13.98
N TYR A 179 18.52 -3.36 -14.20
CA TYR A 179 17.20 -2.86 -14.57
C TYR A 179 17.11 -2.49 -16.04
N ALA A 180 15.96 -2.78 -16.66
CA ALA A 180 15.72 -2.55 -18.08
C ALA A 180 15.67 -1.04 -18.45
N ASN A 181 15.33 -0.18 -17.52
CA ASN A 181 15.22 1.27 -17.73
C ASN A 181 15.45 2.07 -16.44
N GLU A 182 15.65 3.39 -16.62
CA GLU A 182 15.91 4.32 -15.53
C GLU A 182 14.76 4.40 -14.50
N VAL A 183 13.52 4.28 -14.94
CA VAL A 183 12.35 4.37 -14.06
C VAL A 183 12.34 3.19 -13.10
N LEU A 184 12.52 1.96 -13.59
CA LEU A 184 12.58 0.76 -12.75
C LEU A 184 13.74 0.85 -11.73
N TYR A 185 14.89 1.33 -12.17
CA TYR A 185 16.06 1.52 -11.32
C TYR A 185 15.79 2.53 -10.19
N ARG A 186 15.33 3.74 -10.53
CA ARG A 186 15.06 4.81 -9.55
C ARG A 186 13.96 4.43 -8.55
N VAL A 187 12.87 3.83 -9.04
CA VAL A 187 11.79 3.34 -8.17
C VAL A 187 12.30 2.25 -7.23
N SER A 188 13.13 1.34 -7.72
CA SER A 188 13.71 0.26 -6.90
C SER A 188 14.65 0.79 -5.82
N LEU A 189 15.46 1.80 -6.11
CA LEU A 189 16.32 2.46 -5.10
C LEU A 189 15.49 3.12 -4.00
N ILE A 190 14.48 3.92 -4.39
CA ILE A 190 13.59 4.59 -3.42
C ILE A 190 12.85 3.55 -2.58
N TRP A 191 12.28 2.53 -3.22
CA TRP A 191 11.59 1.46 -2.51
C TRP A 191 12.51 0.66 -1.59
N GLY A 192 13.77 0.43 -2.02
CA GLY A 192 14.79 -0.19 -1.18
C GLY A 192 15.05 0.59 0.10
N ILE A 193 15.17 1.91 0.02
CA ILE A 193 15.32 2.79 1.20
C ILE A 193 14.09 2.67 2.10
N VAL A 194 12.88 2.79 1.54
CA VAL A 194 11.62 2.67 2.28
C VAL A 194 11.52 1.31 2.96
N PHE A 195 11.89 0.23 2.25
CA PHE A 195 11.91 -1.12 2.79
C PHE A 195 12.86 -1.26 3.99
N VAL A 196 14.09 -0.75 3.89
CA VAL A 196 15.07 -0.80 4.99
C VAL A 196 14.56 -0.04 6.21
N VAL A 197 13.99 1.16 6.02
CA VAL A 197 13.41 1.96 7.11
C VAL A 197 12.22 1.22 7.74
N ASP A 198 11.30 0.68 6.94
CA ASP A 198 10.16 -0.10 7.44
C ASP A 198 10.61 -1.36 8.18
N PHE A 199 11.63 -2.04 7.66
CA PHE A 199 12.19 -3.25 8.29
C PHE A 199 12.78 -2.92 9.68
N ILE A 200 13.65 -1.90 9.76
CA ILE A 200 14.24 -1.45 11.03
C ILE A 200 13.15 -1.03 12.01
N TRP A 201 12.19 -0.22 11.56
CA TRP A 201 11.06 0.25 12.36
C TRP A 201 10.22 -0.91 12.88
N SER A 202 9.85 -1.86 12.03
CA SER A 202 9.02 -3.01 12.39
C SER A 202 9.71 -3.94 13.41
N TRP A 203 11.01 -4.15 13.27
CA TRP A 203 11.79 -4.97 14.19
C TRP A 203 12.13 -4.26 15.49
N SER A 204 12.13 -2.94 15.53
CA SER A 204 12.34 -2.16 16.76
C SER A 204 11.33 -2.51 17.85
N TYR A 205 10.07 -2.78 17.49
CA TYR A 205 9.04 -3.24 18.43
C TYR A 205 9.32 -4.60 19.06
N THR A 206 10.19 -5.40 18.45
CA THR A 206 10.60 -6.69 18.99
C THR A 206 11.78 -6.53 19.94
N PHE A 207 12.76 -5.69 19.59
CA PHE A 207 13.95 -5.47 20.41
C PHE A 207 13.71 -4.49 21.57
N PHE A 208 12.79 -3.53 21.36
CA PHE A 208 12.44 -2.49 22.32
C PHE A 208 10.92 -2.48 22.57
N PRO A 209 10.34 -3.53 23.17
CA PRO A 209 8.90 -3.55 23.44
C PRO A 209 8.53 -2.41 24.40
N ALA A 210 7.43 -1.72 24.11
CA ALA A 210 6.90 -0.71 25.03
C ALA A 210 6.63 -1.34 26.39
N LYS A 211 7.04 -0.69 27.49
CA LYS A 211 6.71 -1.16 28.86
C LYS A 211 5.19 -1.20 28.99
N GLU A 212 4.65 -2.31 29.50
CA GLU A 212 3.25 -2.34 29.94
C GLU A 212 3.02 -1.17 30.86
N LYS A 213 2.10 -0.27 30.51
CA LYS A 213 1.59 0.71 31.47
C LYS A 213 0.91 -0.12 32.56
N GLY A 214 1.59 -0.28 33.69
CA GLY A 214 1.06 -0.98 34.84
C GLY A 214 -0.33 -0.48 35.12
N SER A 215 -1.28 -1.37 35.26
CA SER A 215 -2.60 -1.07 35.83
C SER A 215 -2.35 -0.56 37.24
N SER A 216 -2.22 0.74 37.38
CA SER A 216 -2.44 1.35 38.69
C SER A 216 -3.89 1.10 39.03
N PHE A 217 -4.11 0.16 39.96
CA PHE A 217 -5.35 -0.04 40.68
C PHE A 217 -5.72 1.22 41.41
#